data_c3204fc1b3d5336723ae4dacf5b944d7
#
_entry.id   c3204fc1b3d5336723ae4dacf5b944d7
#
_cell.length_a   1.000
_cell.length_b   1.000
_cell.length_c   1.000
_cell.angle_alpha   90.00
_cell.angle_beta   90.00
_cell.angle_gamma   90.00
#
_symmetry.space_group_name_H-M   'P 1'
#
loop_
_entity.id
_entity.type
_entity.pdbx_description
1 polymer ?
#
loop_
_entity_poly.entity_id
_entity_poly.type
_entity_poly.pdbx_seq_one_letter_code
_entity_poly.pdbx_strand_id
1 'polypeptide(L)' 'MESTFGLEIYASNKLAYAGRARSLVVPVEDGEKAFLAHHANVIVAIVPGELRYEDADGNKVVAAVSSGFVAVSYTHLTLP' A
#
# COMPACT_ATOMS: atom_id res chain seq x y z
N MET A 1 -10.56 -12.85 -12.71
CA MET A 1 -9.43 -13.01 -11.95
C MET A 1 -9.00 -11.74 -11.34
N GLU A 2 -8.71 -11.75 -10.11
CA GLU A 2 -8.36 -10.55 -9.47
C GLU A 2 -6.92 -10.39 -9.39
N SER A 3 -6.42 -9.19 -9.51
CA SER A 3 -5.02 -8.89 -9.38
C SER A 3 -4.81 -8.15 -8.09
N THR A 4 -3.94 -8.65 -7.27
CA THR A 4 -3.60 -8.01 -6.01
C THR A 4 -2.09 -7.93 -5.88
N PHE A 5 -1.63 -7.13 -4.95
CA PHE A 5 -0.21 -7.03 -4.65
C PHE A 5 -0.04 -7.10 -3.14
N GLY A 6 1.16 -7.42 -2.72
CA GLY A 6 1.48 -7.40 -1.31
C GLY A 6 1.67 -5.98 -0.83
N LEU A 7 1.13 -5.64 0.31
CA LEU A 7 1.18 -4.29 0.83
C LEU A 7 1.57 -4.34 2.28
N GLU A 8 2.60 -3.57 2.63
CA GLU A 8 2.96 -3.37 4.01
C GLU A 8 3.04 -1.88 4.25
N ILE A 9 2.35 -1.42 5.27
CA ILE A 9 2.33 -0.02 5.61
C ILE A 9 3.02 0.15 6.94
N TYR A 10 4.08 0.95 6.97
CA TYR A 10 4.81 1.22 8.19
C TYR A 10 4.62 2.69 8.57
N ALA A 11 4.08 2.91 9.73
CA ALA A 11 3.86 4.25 10.23
C ALA A 11 4.56 4.36 11.56
N SER A 12 5.37 5.37 11.74
CA SER A 12 6.08 5.62 13.00
C SER A 12 6.87 4.39 13.43
N ASN A 13 7.50 3.74 12.47
CA ASN A 13 8.35 2.58 12.73
C ASN A 13 7.59 1.36 13.20
N LYS A 14 6.28 1.36 13.02
CA LYS A 14 5.50 0.19 13.37
C LYS A 14 4.79 -0.30 12.14
N LEU A 15 4.63 -1.60 12.02
CA LEU A 15 3.89 -2.17 10.93
C LEU A 15 2.41 -1.95 11.21
N ALA A 16 1.76 -1.14 10.41
CA ALA A 16 0.37 -0.82 10.59
C ALA A 16 -0.56 -1.74 9.81
N TYR A 17 -0.10 -2.29 8.72
CA TYR A 17 -0.91 -3.19 7.91
C TYR A 17 0.01 -4.09 7.10
N ALA A 18 -0.36 -5.33 6.96
CA ALA A 18 0.35 -6.25 6.09
C ALA A 18 -0.68 -7.18 5.48
N GLY A 19 -0.70 -7.29 4.18
CA GLY A 19 -1.67 -8.16 3.51
C GLY A 19 -1.67 -7.92 2.03
N ARG A 20 -2.76 -8.28 1.40
CA ARG A 20 -2.90 -8.09 -0.04
C ARG A 20 -3.86 -6.94 -0.31
N ALA A 21 -3.64 -6.24 -1.38
CA ALA A 21 -4.48 -5.11 -1.75
C ALA A 21 -4.70 -5.08 -3.24
N ARG A 22 -5.78 -4.45 -3.66
CA ARG A 22 -6.06 -4.26 -5.07
C ARG A 22 -5.64 -2.89 -5.53
N SER A 23 -5.66 -1.92 -4.65
CA SER A 23 -5.26 -0.56 -5.00
C SER A 23 -4.76 0.15 -3.77
N LEU A 24 -3.98 1.18 -3.97
CA LEU A 24 -3.42 1.97 -2.89
C LEU A 24 -3.21 3.39 -3.37
N VAL A 25 -3.61 4.36 -2.57
CA VAL A 25 -3.31 5.75 -2.83
C VAL A 25 -2.65 6.31 -1.57
N VAL A 26 -1.49 6.90 -1.72
CA VAL A 26 -0.72 7.40 -0.59
C VAL A 26 -0.37 8.87 -0.77
N PRO A 27 -0.25 9.62 0.32
CA PRO A 27 0.19 10.99 0.23
C PRO A 27 1.71 11.03 0.12
N VAL A 28 2.21 11.70 -0.88
CA VAL A 28 3.65 11.86 -1.08
C VAL A 28 3.93 13.34 -1.24
N GLU A 29 5.22 13.67 -1.26
CA GLU A 29 5.59 15.06 -1.25
C GLU A 29 5.02 15.83 -2.39
N ASP A 30 4.83 15.24 -3.55
CA ASP A 30 4.30 15.92 -4.69
C ASP A 30 2.80 15.79 -4.83
N GLY A 31 2.10 15.30 -3.83
CA GLY A 31 0.66 15.11 -3.90
C GLY A 31 0.28 13.70 -3.52
N GLU A 32 -0.36 12.99 -4.41
CA GLU A 32 -0.77 11.62 -4.14
C GLU A 32 -0.23 10.70 -5.21
N LYS A 33 0.05 9.46 -4.83
CA LYS A 33 0.51 8.48 -5.77
C LYS A 33 -0.36 7.25 -5.65
N ALA A 34 -0.80 6.72 -6.77
CA ALA A 34 -1.68 5.56 -6.78
C ALA A 34 -0.94 4.35 -7.31
N PHE A 35 -1.21 3.20 -6.72
CA PHE A 35 -0.63 1.95 -7.15
C PHE A 35 -1.72 0.94 -7.42
N LEU A 36 -1.62 0.25 -8.53
CA LEU A 36 -2.52 -0.82 -8.88
C LEU A 36 -1.66 -2.03 -9.16
N ALA A 37 -2.28 -3.16 -9.35
CA ALA A 37 -1.53 -4.36 -9.64
C ALA A 37 -0.69 -4.18 -10.90
N HIS A 38 0.31 -5.02 -11.02
CA HIS A 38 1.17 -5.06 -12.21
C HIS A 38 2.23 -3.97 -12.29
N HIS A 39 2.58 -3.36 -11.19
CA HIS A 39 3.72 -2.47 -11.16
C HIS A 39 4.91 -3.20 -10.57
N ALA A 40 6.07 -2.60 -10.64
CA ALA A 40 7.28 -3.18 -10.05
C ALA A 40 7.24 -3.00 -8.54
N ASN A 41 8.02 -3.81 -7.84
CA ASN A 41 8.14 -3.67 -6.40
C ASN A 41 8.72 -2.29 -6.07
N VAL A 42 8.21 -1.68 -5.04
CA VAL A 42 8.64 -0.33 -4.72
C VAL A 42 8.45 -0.05 -3.24
N ILE A 43 9.27 0.83 -2.71
CA ILE A 43 9.13 1.35 -1.37
C ILE A 43 8.94 2.85 -1.51
N VAL A 44 7.89 3.38 -0.93
CA VAL A 44 7.53 4.77 -1.09
C VAL A 44 7.45 5.44 0.25
N ALA A 45 8.12 6.56 0.39
CA ALA A 45 8.03 7.37 1.60
C ALA A 45 6.74 8.18 1.57
N ILE A 46 6.01 8.22 2.66
CA ILE A 46 4.77 8.94 2.72
C ILE A 46 4.89 10.12 3.67
N VAL A 47 4.17 11.17 3.37
CA VAL A 47 4.12 12.36 4.20
C VAL A 47 2.81 12.37 4.96
N PRO A 48 2.65 13.22 5.96
CA PRO A 48 1.39 13.26 6.70
C PRO A 48 0.20 13.52 5.78
N GLY A 49 -0.84 12.76 5.94
CA GLY A 49 -2.03 12.89 5.12
C GLY A 49 -2.92 11.68 5.24
N GLU A 50 -3.72 11.46 4.21
CA GLU A 50 -4.66 10.37 4.22
C GLU A 50 -4.23 9.30 3.24
N LEU A 51 -4.23 8.07 3.68
CA LEU A 51 -3.87 6.94 2.86
C LEU A 51 -5.13 6.12 2.64
N ARG A 52 -5.31 5.60 1.47
CA ARG A 52 -6.49 4.79 1.15
C ARG A 52 -6.07 3.53 0.43
N TYR A 53 -6.65 2.43 0.80
CA TYR A 53 -6.40 1.20 0.04
C TYR A 53 -7.66 0.35 0.00
N GLU A 54 -7.70 -0.55 -0.97
CA GLU A 54 -8.75 -1.53 -1.07
C GLU A 54 -8.11 -2.89 -0.91
N ASP A 55 -8.57 -3.67 0.05
CA ASP A 55 -7.95 -4.96 0.31
C ASP A 55 -8.44 -6.00 -0.68
N ALA A 56 -7.95 -7.22 -0.54
CA ALA A 56 -8.26 -8.28 -1.50
C ALA A 56 -9.74 -8.68 -1.47
N ASP A 57 -10.43 -8.38 -0.40
CA ASP A 57 -11.84 -8.69 -0.29
C ASP A 57 -12.73 -7.56 -0.79
N GLY A 58 -12.15 -6.49 -1.25
CA GLY A 58 -12.91 -5.35 -1.75
C GLY A 58 -13.28 -4.32 -0.70
N ASN A 59 -12.74 -4.44 0.50
CA ASN A 59 -13.03 -3.47 1.54
C ASN A 59 -12.13 -2.26 1.37
N LYS A 60 -12.72 -1.08 1.45
CA LYS A 60 -11.96 0.14 1.30
C LYS A 60 -11.65 0.70 2.66
N VAL A 61 -10.40 1.03 2.88
CA VAL A 61 -9.92 1.51 4.16
C VAL A 61 -9.27 2.86 3.96
N VAL A 62 -9.58 3.80 4.84
CA VAL A 62 -9.00 5.12 4.83
C VAL A 62 -8.35 5.34 6.18
N ALA A 63 -7.12 5.77 6.18
CA ALA A 63 -6.38 5.96 7.41
C ALA A 63 -5.60 7.26 7.36
N ALA A 64 -5.54 7.96 8.47
CA ALA A 64 -4.70 9.15 8.57
C ALA A 64 -3.32 8.69 9.00
N VAL A 65 -2.30 9.18 8.35
CA VAL A 65 -0.93 8.81 8.67
C VAL A 65 -0.10 10.05 8.91
N SER A 66 0.85 9.98 9.81
CA SER A 66 1.70 11.13 10.06
C SER A 66 2.94 11.09 9.17
N SER A 67 3.58 9.96 9.07
CA SER A 67 4.72 9.76 8.16
C SER A 67 5.07 8.30 8.22
N GLY A 68 5.85 7.86 7.30
CA GLY A 68 6.27 6.46 7.28
C GLY A 68 6.62 6.05 5.88
N PHE A 69 6.43 4.79 5.58
CA PHE A 69 6.65 4.33 4.22
C PHE A 69 5.76 3.12 3.95
N VAL A 70 5.56 2.83 2.68
CA VAL A 70 4.84 1.64 2.27
C VAL A 70 5.73 0.82 1.38
N ALA A 71 5.63 -0.47 1.52
CA ALA A 71 6.33 -1.41 0.67
C ALA A 71 5.29 -2.15 -0.16
N VAL A 72 5.46 -2.10 -1.47
CA VAL A 72 4.54 -2.74 -2.39
C VAL A 72 5.29 -3.84 -3.11
N SER A 73 4.77 -5.04 -3.08
CA SER A 73 5.45 -6.18 -3.66
C SER A 73 4.53 -6.86 -4.66
N TYR A 74 4.98 -7.02 -5.87
CA TYR A 74 4.22 -7.68 -6.88
C TYR A 74 4.66 -9.11 -7.11
N THR A 75 5.58 -9.60 -6.30
CA THR A 75 6.03 -10.93 -6.43
C THR A 75 4.97 -11.86 -5.95
N HIS A 76 4.69 -12.87 -6.68
CA HIS A 76 3.76 -13.74 -6.27
C HIS A 76 4.35 -14.75 -5.58
N LEU A 77 4.54 -14.89 -4.57
CA LEU A 77 5.07 -15.83 -3.91
C LEU A 77 4.32 -16.83 -3.72
N THR A 78 3.90 -17.37 -4.34
CA THR A 78 3.13 -18.32 -4.10
C THR A 78 3.72 -19.34 -3.64
N LEU A 79 4.18 -19.61 -3.24
CA LEU A 79 4.62 -20.54 -2.75
C LEU A 79 4.27 -21.41 -2.71
N PRO A 80 4.41 -21.93 -2.92
CA PRO A 80 4.25 -23.07 -3.05
C PRO A 80 4.01 -23.53 -2.34
#